data_6b51d44ffb4d973b09465d4e7eaad66a
#
_entry.id   6b51d44ffb4d973b09465d4e7eaad66a
#
_cell.length_a   1.000
_cell.length_b   1.000
_cell.length_c   1.000
_cell.angle_alpha   90.00
_cell.angle_beta   90.00
_cell.angle_gamma   90.00
#
_symmetry.space_group_name_H-M   'P 1'
#
loop_
_entity.id
_entity.type
_entity.pdbx_description
1 polymer ?
#
loop_
_entity_poly.entity_id
_entity_poly.type
_entity_poly.pdbx_seq_one_letter_code
_entity_poly.pdbx_strand_id
1 'polypeptide(L)'
;MAYKHLKFPENSLFLVTGGAGFIGSNLCEAILNLGYRVRCLDDLSTGKQANVDLFIDNPNYEFVKGDIKDLDVCLKACEGVDYVLNQAAWGSVPRSLEMPLFYSLNNIQGTLNMLEAARQKGVKKFVYASSSSVYGDEPNLPKTEGREGNLLSPYALTKRCDEEWAKQYTRHYGLDTYGMRYFNVFGRRQDPHGAYAAVIPKFIKQLLNDEQPTINGDGKQSRDFTYIENVIEANLKACLAPSSAAGEAYNIAYGGREYLIDIYYTLTKALGKDIEPNFGPDRKGDIKHSNADISKAQRLLGYEPEYDFAKGLNEAIEWYKNNL
;
A
#
# COMPACT_ATOMS: atom_id res chain seq x y z
N MET A 1 -14.33 10.52 5.89
CA MET A 1 -12.92 10.38 5.50
C MET A 1 -12.08 11.16 6.49
N ALA A 2 -11.33 10.47 7.30
CA ALA A 2 -10.53 10.99 8.42
C ALA A 2 -9.52 12.09 8.05
N TYR A 3 -9.08 12.14 6.80
CA TYR A 3 -8.06 13.08 6.33
C TYR A 3 -8.60 14.39 5.76
N LYS A 4 -9.91 14.56 5.59
CA LYS A 4 -10.50 15.80 4.98
C LYS A 4 -10.20 17.08 5.76
N HIS A 5 -9.89 16.97 7.04
CA HIS A 5 -9.54 18.11 7.89
C HIS A 5 -8.06 18.46 7.88
N LEU A 6 -7.20 17.63 7.27
CA LEU A 6 -5.76 17.85 7.23
C LEU A 6 -5.43 19.05 6.35
N LYS A 7 -4.53 19.89 6.82
CA LYS A 7 -4.08 21.09 6.12
C LYS A 7 -2.58 21.06 5.94
N PHE A 8 -2.16 21.31 4.72
CA PHE A 8 -0.76 21.50 4.34
C PHE A 8 -0.53 22.98 3.97
N PRO A 9 0.72 23.45 3.89
CA PRO A 9 1.03 24.77 3.36
C PRO A 9 0.40 24.97 1.97
N GLU A 10 -0.04 26.19 1.67
CA GLU A 10 -0.59 26.53 0.36
C GLU A 10 0.40 26.18 -0.75
N ASN A 11 -0.13 25.75 -1.90
CA ASN A 11 0.65 25.32 -3.05
C ASN A 11 1.60 24.13 -2.83
N SER A 12 1.45 23.37 -1.75
CA SER A 12 2.23 22.14 -1.53
C SER A 12 2.14 21.22 -2.74
N LEU A 13 3.31 20.70 -3.16
CA LEU A 13 3.42 19.70 -4.23
C LEU A 13 3.81 18.35 -3.67
N PHE A 14 2.96 17.36 -3.94
CA PHE A 14 3.21 15.96 -3.59
C PHE A 14 3.69 15.18 -4.81
N LEU A 15 4.76 14.43 -4.65
CA LEU A 15 5.17 13.43 -5.63
C LEU A 15 4.66 12.07 -5.18
N VAL A 16 3.84 11.43 -6.00
CA VAL A 16 3.36 10.06 -5.78
C VAL A 16 4.01 9.16 -6.82
N THR A 17 4.95 8.31 -6.41
CA THR A 17 5.50 7.29 -7.29
C THR A 17 4.61 6.06 -7.29
N GLY A 18 4.53 5.33 -8.40
CA GLY A 18 3.51 4.28 -8.56
C GLY A 18 2.08 4.85 -8.54
N GLY A 19 1.93 6.10 -8.95
CA GLY A 19 0.67 6.84 -8.88
C GLY A 19 -0.41 6.36 -9.84
N ALA A 20 -0.06 5.56 -10.86
CA ALA A 20 -1.01 4.87 -11.74
C ALA A 20 -1.45 3.50 -11.18
N GLY A 21 -0.85 3.04 -10.07
CA GLY A 21 -1.20 1.81 -9.37
C GLY A 21 -2.40 1.96 -8.43
N PHE A 22 -2.71 0.87 -7.70
CA PHE A 22 -3.83 0.81 -6.76
C PHE A 22 -3.73 1.89 -5.66
N ILE A 23 -2.72 1.79 -4.78
CA ILE A 23 -2.60 2.71 -3.63
C ILE A 23 -2.27 4.12 -4.13
N GLY A 24 -1.33 4.25 -5.09
CA GLY A 24 -0.89 5.54 -5.59
C GLY A 24 -2.01 6.38 -6.22
N SER A 25 -2.87 5.78 -7.03
CA SER A 25 -3.99 6.52 -7.65
C SER A 25 -5.03 7.01 -6.64
N ASN A 26 -5.24 6.26 -5.56
CA ASN A 26 -6.09 6.69 -4.45
C ASN A 26 -5.48 7.84 -3.66
N LEU A 27 -4.16 7.86 -3.48
CA LEU A 27 -3.43 8.97 -2.88
C LEU A 27 -3.50 10.22 -3.77
N CYS A 28 -3.28 10.08 -5.09
CA CYS A 28 -3.43 11.19 -6.03
C CYS A 28 -4.82 11.83 -5.93
N GLU A 29 -5.88 11.01 -5.97
CA GLU A 29 -7.25 11.49 -5.84
C GLU A 29 -7.50 12.24 -4.53
N ALA A 30 -7.05 11.68 -3.41
CA ALA A 30 -7.24 12.30 -2.11
C ALA A 30 -6.55 13.66 -1.97
N ILE A 31 -5.31 13.77 -2.46
CA ILE A 31 -4.52 15.01 -2.43
C ILE A 31 -5.16 16.08 -3.33
N LEU A 32 -5.61 15.71 -4.53
CA LEU A 32 -6.31 16.61 -5.44
C LEU A 32 -7.65 17.09 -4.84
N ASN A 33 -8.39 16.20 -4.18
CA ASN A 33 -9.64 16.56 -3.50
C ASN A 33 -9.44 17.47 -2.28
N LEU A 34 -8.25 17.49 -1.70
CA LEU A 34 -7.86 18.47 -0.67
C LEU A 34 -7.39 19.81 -1.27
N GLY A 35 -7.30 19.92 -2.60
CA GLY A 35 -6.92 21.14 -3.31
C GLY A 35 -5.41 21.34 -3.49
N TYR A 36 -4.59 20.32 -3.23
CA TYR A 36 -3.14 20.38 -3.39
C TYR A 36 -2.68 19.82 -4.74
N ARG A 37 -1.42 20.11 -5.10
CA ARG A 37 -0.84 19.67 -6.36
C ARG A 37 -0.22 18.29 -6.24
N VAL A 38 -0.35 17.50 -7.31
CA VAL A 38 0.19 16.15 -7.42
C VAL A 38 1.05 16.02 -8.66
N ARG A 39 2.27 15.54 -8.51
CA ARG A 39 3.06 14.95 -9.58
C ARG A 39 3.02 13.43 -9.42
N CYS A 40 2.52 12.73 -10.42
CA CYS A 40 2.46 11.28 -10.49
C CYS A 40 3.64 10.76 -11.32
N LEU A 41 4.51 9.95 -10.74
CA LEU A 41 5.59 9.26 -11.45
C LEU A 41 5.26 7.77 -11.56
N ASP A 42 5.13 7.25 -12.78
CA ASP A 42 4.83 5.82 -13.02
C ASP A 42 5.38 5.39 -14.38
N ASP A 43 5.92 4.19 -14.49
CA ASP A 43 6.39 3.62 -15.76
C ASP A 43 5.30 2.86 -16.52
N LEU A 44 4.13 2.66 -15.89
CA LEU A 44 2.98 1.90 -16.37
C LEU A 44 3.26 0.39 -16.53
N SER A 45 4.30 -0.14 -15.89
CA SER A 45 4.61 -1.58 -15.92
C SER A 45 3.56 -2.43 -15.20
N THR A 46 2.95 -1.89 -14.15
CA THR A 46 1.80 -2.47 -13.42
C THR A 46 0.68 -1.46 -13.20
N GLY A 47 1.00 -0.17 -13.24
CA GLY A 47 0.05 0.92 -13.22
C GLY A 47 -0.82 0.93 -14.47
N LYS A 48 -2.03 1.47 -14.37
CA LYS A 48 -3.01 1.52 -15.46
C LYS A 48 -3.15 2.94 -15.98
N GLN A 49 -3.06 3.11 -17.32
CA GLN A 49 -3.30 4.39 -17.97
C GLN A 49 -4.67 4.97 -17.56
N ALA A 50 -5.70 4.13 -17.45
CA ALA A 50 -7.03 4.55 -17.01
C ALA A 50 -7.04 5.26 -15.64
N ASN A 51 -6.12 4.94 -14.74
CA ASN A 51 -5.99 5.65 -13.46
C ASN A 51 -5.34 7.05 -13.62
N VAL A 52 -4.47 7.22 -14.62
CA VAL A 52 -3.90 8.54 -14.99
C VAL A 52 -4.97 9.40 -15.62
N ASP A 53 -5.75 8.83 -16.54
CA ASP A 53 -6.78 9.54 -17.31
C ASP A 53 -7.89 10.13 -16.42
N LEU A 54 -8.12 9.57 -15.23
CA LEU A 54 -9.06 10.13 -14.24
C LEU A 54 -8.71 11.57 -13.82
N PHE A 55 -7.45 11.96 -13.90
CA PHE A 55 -6.97 13.22 -13.34
C PHE A 55 -6.28 14.12 -14.37
N ILE A 56 -6.09 13.66 -15.62
CA ILE A 56 -5.23 14.33 -16.62
C ILE A 56 -5.67 15.76 -16.94
N ASP A 57 -6.97 16.05 -16.84
CA ASP A 57 -7.53 17.38 -17.09
C ASP A 57 -7.52 18.27 -15.83
N ASN A 58 -7.08 17.78 -14.69
CA ASN A 58 -7.00 18.57 -13.47
C ASN A 58 -5.74 19.46 -13.49
N PRO A 59 -5.85 20.79 -13.39
CA PRO A 59 -4.69 21.71 -13.47
C PRO A 59 -3.67 21.52 -12.33
N ASN A 60 -4.05 20.83 -11.26
CA ASN A 60 -3.18 20.49 -10.14
C ASN A 60 -2.52 19.11 -10.29
N TYR A 61 -2.74 18.41 -11.39
CA TYR A 61 -2.18 17.08 -11.64
C TYR A 61 -1.16 17.11 -12.79
N GLU A 62 0.00 16.55 -12.54
CA GLU A 62 1.06 16.35 -13.53
C GLU A 62 1.41 14.87 -13.61
N PHE A 63 1.36 14.28 -14.80
CA PHE A 63 1.82 12.91 -15.04
C PHE A 63 3.20 12.90 -15.68
N VAL A 64 4.13 12.20 -15.04
CA VAL A 64 5.49 11.94 -15.53
C VAL A 64 5.64 10.46 -15.78
N LYS A 65 5.75 10.04 -17.03
CA LYS A 65 6.07 8.66 -17.37
C LYS A 65 7.56 8.42 -17.17
N GLY A 66 7.92 7.57 -16.21
CA GLY A 66 9.32 7.29 -15.90
C GLY A 66 9.51 6.19 -14.88
N ASP A 67 10.70 5.64 -14.84
CA ASP A 67 11.09 4.52 -13.99
C ASP A 67 11.97 5.01 -12.83
N ILE A 68 11.62 4.63 -11.60
CA ILE A 68 12.41 4.99 -10.41
C ILE A 68 13.81 4.35 -10.37
N LYS A 69 14.08 3.38 -11.23
CA LYS A 69 15.45 2.83 -11.41
C LYS A 69 16.40 3.84 -12.07
N ASP A 70 15.87 4.85 -12.74
CA ASP A 70 16.65 5.93 -13.36
C ASP A 70 16.75 7.10 -12.38
N LEU A 71 17.96 7.37 -11.89
CA LEU A 71 18.21 8.44 -10.93
C LEU A 71 17.94 9.83 -11.52
N ASP A 72 18.22 10.05 -12.80
CA ASP A 72 17.98 11.36 -13.45
C ASP A 72 16.47 11.65 -13.56
N VAL A 73 15.67 10.61 -13.80
CA VAL A 73 14.20 10.69 -13.76
C VAL A 73 13.74 11.05 -12.34
N CYS A 74 14.28 10.37 -11.32
CA CYS A 74 13.94 10.64 -9.91
C CYS A 74 14.30 12.08 -9.51
N LEU A 75 15.49 12.56 -9.91
CA LEU A 75 15.95 13.93 -9.62
C LEU A 75 15.03 14.98 -10.24
N LYS A 76 14.62 14.79 -11.49
CA LYS A 76 13.66 15.69 -12.17
C LYS A 76 12.29 15.63 -11.52
N ALA A 77 11.82 14.42 -11.18
CA ALA A 77 10.52 14.24 -10.54
C ALA A 77 10.45 14.89 -9.14
N CYS A 78 11.57 14.97 -8.41
CA CYS A 78 11.64 15.61 -7.09
C CYS A 78 11.80 17.12 -7.14
N GLU A 79 11.95 17.77 -8.31
CA GLU A 79 12.10 19.22 -8.39
C GLU A 79 10.87 19.97 -7.87
N GLY A 80 11.09 20.83 -6.85
CA GLY A 80 10.05 21.65 -6.23
C GLY A 80 9.03 20.88 -5.39
N VAL A 81 9.30 19.60 -5.10
CA VAL A 81 8.42 18.71 -4.31
C VAL A 81 8.60 18.97 -2.82
N ASP A 82 7.48 19.08 -2.10
CA ASP A 82 7.48 19.18 -0.63
C ASP A 82 7.43 17.81 0.04
N TYR A 83 6.60 16.89 -0.50
CA TYR A 83 6.31 15.59 0.09
C TYR A 83 6.41 14.48 -0.96
N VAL A 84 7.14 13.42 -0.64
CA VAL A 84 7.19 12.21 -1.48
C VAL A 84 6.37 11.11 -0.83
N LEU A 85 5.45 10.51 -1.60
CA LEU A 85 4.73 9.29 -1.28
C LEU A 85 5.22 8.18 -2.22
N ASN A 86 6.24 7.43 -1.78
CA ASN A 86 6.90 6.41 -2.59
C ASN A 86 6.14 5.07 -2.53
N GLN A 87 5.20 4.87 -3.48
CA GLN A 87 4.39 3.65 -3.58
C GLN A 87 4.87 2.72 -4.70
N ALA A 88 5.76 3.16 -5.58
CA ALA A 88 6.29 2.37 -6.67
C ALA A 88 7.06 1.16 -6.15
N ALA A 89 6.57 -0.03 -6.43
CA ALA A 89 7.19 -1.30 -6.09
C ALA A 89 6.50 -2.45 -6.82
N TRP A 90 7.21 -3.56 -6.98
CA TRP A 90 6.60 -4.82 -7.35
C TRP A 90 6.21 -5.59 -6.09
N GLY A 91 4.91 -5.86 -5.94
CA GLY A 91 4.31 -6.49 -4.75
C GLY A 91 3.80 -7.89 -5.03
N SER A 92 4.57 -8.93 -4.81
CA SER A 92 4.11 -10.32 -4.82
C SER A 92 5.16 -11.22 -4.18
N VAL A 93 4.81 -11.87 -3.07
CA VAL A 93 5.68 -12.84 -2.43
C VAL A 93 6.02 -14.02 -3.37
N PRO A 94 5.04 -14.72 -4.01
CA PRO A 94 5.36 -15.83 -4.89
C PRO A 94 6.24 -15.42 -6.09
N ARG A 95 5.91 -14.34 -6.79
CA ARG A 95 6.70 -13.86 -7.93
C ARG A 95 8.13 -13.48 -7.53
N SER A 96 8.35 -13.00 -6.32
CA SER A 96 9.69 -12.64 -5.85
C SER A 96 10.61 -13.85 -5.71
N LEU A 97 10.06 -15.05 -5.45
CA LEU A 97 10.83 -16.30 -5.43
C LEU A 97 11.28 -16.71 -6.83
N GLU A 98 10.48 -16.37 -7.85
CA GLU A 98 10.80 -16.68 -9.25
C GLU A 98 11.78 -15.66 -9.86
N MET A 99 11.72 -14.39 -9.42
CA MET A 99 12.44 -13.27 -10.03
C MET A 99 13.17 -12.39 -8.99
N PRO A 100 14.06 -12.95 -8.15
CA PRO A 100 14.64 -12.20 -7.02
C PRO A 100 15.49 -11.00 -7.44
N LEU A 101 16.27 -11.10 -8.51
CA LEU A 101 17.07 -9.99 -9.02
C LEU A 101 16.20 -8.85 -9.53
N PHE A 102 15.11 -9.17 -10.21
CA PHE A 102 14.15 -8.18 -10.69
C PHE A 102 13.52 -7.40 -9.53
N TYR A 103 13.13 -8.10 -8.45
CA TYR A 103 12.60 -7.46 -7.25
C TYR A 103 13.62 -6.55 -6.56
N SER A 104 14.88 -6.99 -6.48
CA SER A 104 15.96 -6.18 -5.90
C SER A 104 16.17 -4.88 -6.67
N LEU A 105 16.26 -4.95 -8.00
CA LEU A 105 16.46 -3.78 -8.86
C LEU A 105 15.29 -2.80 -8.79
N ASN A 106 14.06 -3.29 -8.81
CA ASN A 106 12.89 -2.41 -8.80
C ASN A 106 12.63 -1.83 -7.40
N ASN A 107 12.63 -2.65 -6.37
CA ASN A 107 12.24 -2.22 -5.04
C ASN A 107 13.39 -1.53 -4.30
N ILE A 108 14.56 -2.18 -4.18
CA ILE A 108 15.68 -1.62 -3.40
C ILE A 108 16.33 -0.47 -4.16
N GLN A 109 16.80 -0.71 -5.39
CA GLN A 109 17.49 0.33 -6.15
C GLN A 109 16.55 1.52 -6.45
N GLY A 110 15.30 1.21 -6.82
CA GLY A 110 14.31 2.27 -7.08
C GLY A 110 14.03 3.12 -5.85
N THR A 111 13.82 2.51 -4.68
CA THR A 111 13.62 3.26 -3.43
C THR A 111 14.86 4.06 -3.04
N LEU A 112 16.05 3.51 -3.21
CA LEU A 112 17.31 4.19 -2.91
C LEU A 112 17.51 5.41 -3.83
N ASN A 113 17.22 5.30 -5.12
CA ASN A 113 17.26 6.44 -6.05
C ASN A 113 16.28 7.55 -5.63
N MET A 114 15.07 7.18 -5.22
CA MET A 114 14.07 8.13 -4.74
C MET A 114 14.49 8.82 -3.43
N LEU A 115 15.08 8.09 -2.48
CA LEU A 115 15.66 8.66 -1.24
C LEU A 115 16.76 9.67 -1.56
N GLU A 116 17.67 9.31 -2.48
CA GLU A 116 18.78 10.18 -2.89
C GLU A 116 18.26 11.42 -3.62
N ALA A 117 17.30 11.26 -4.53
CA ALA A 117 16.69 12.40 -5.23
C ALA A 117 15.95 13.32 -4.25
N ALA A 118 15.20 12.78 -3.32
CA ALA A 118 14.49 13.54 -2.28
C ALA A 118 15.47 14.34 -1.41
N ARG A 119 16.58 13.72 -1.00
CA ARG A 119 17.65 14.38 -0.24
C ARG A 119 18.26 15.54 -1.02
N GLN A 120 18.66 15.31 -2.27
CA GLN A 120 19.33 16.34 -3.11
C GLN A 120 18.40 17.51 -3.44
N LYS A 121 17.10 17.27 -3.57
CA LYS A 121 16.09 18.29 -3.90
C LYS A 121 15.45 18.94 -2.68
N GLY A 122 15.86 18.58 -1.47
CA GLY A 122 15.38 19.19 -0.22
C GLY A 122 13.91 18.88 0.11
N VAL A 123 13.44 17.69 -0.24
CA VAL A 123 12.10 17.22 0.11
C VAL A 123 11.93 17.21 1.64
N LYS A 124 10.80 17.71 2.13
CA LYS A 124 10.53 17.85 3.58
C LYS A 124 10.27 16.52 4.26
N LYS A 125 9.45 15.66 3.63
CA LYS A 125 9.04 14.37 4.17
C LYS A 125 9.01 13.31 3.07
N PHE A 126 9.46 12.11 3.43
CA PHE A 126 9.48 10.94 2.53
C PHE A 126 8.72 9.79 3.19
N VAL A 127 7.53 9.51 2.71
CA VAL A 127 6.69 8.40 3.16
C VAL A 127 6.80 7.27 2.14
N TYR A 128 7.03 6.04 2.57
CA TYR A 128 7.25 4.92 1.65
C TYR A 128 6.48 3.66 2.04
N ALA A 129 6.09 2.89 1.03
CA ALA A 129 5.43 1.61 1.19
C ALA A 129 6.41 0.54 1.69
N SER A 130 6.25 0.09 2.94
CA SER A 130 6.77 -1.16 3.44
C SER A 130 5.66 -2.22 3.44
N SER A 131 5.80 -3.31 4.19
CA SER A 131 4.88 -4.44 4.15
C SER A 131 4.89 -5.22 5.46
N SER A 132 3.74 -5.77 5.84
CA SER A 132 3.64 -6.76 6.92
C SER A 132 4.48 -8.03 6.70
N SER A 133 4.90 -8.29 5.45
CA SER A 133 5.79 -9.42 5.13
C SER A 133 7.15 -9.36 5.83
N VAL A 134 7.59 -8.18 6.31
CA VAL A 134 8.84 -8.01 7.07
C VAL A 134 8.83 -8.72 8.43
N TYR A 135 7.64 -9.08 8.94
CA TYR A 135 7.53 -9.87 10.16
C TYR A 135 7.96 -11.33 9.99
N GLY A 136 7.95 -11.83 8.75
CA GLY A 136 8.41 -13.18 8.44
C GLY A 136 7.74 -14.26 9.28
N ASP A 137 8.53 -15.10 9.95
CA ASP A 137 8.08 -16.21 10.79
C ASP A 137 7.81 -15.85 12.26
N GLU A 138 7.79 -14.57 12.63
CA GLU A 138 7.43 -14.15 13.99
C GLU A 138 6.08 -14.79 14.42
N PRO A 139 6.04 -15.63 15.48
CA PRO A 139 4.83 -16.39 15.81
C PRO A 139 3.80 -15.59 16.60
N ASN A 140 4.22 -14.53 17.31
CA ASN A 140 3.34 -13.82 18.22
C ASN A 140 2.37 -12.88 17.50
N LEU A 141 1.21 -12.70 18.11
CA LEU A 141 0.14 -11.80 17.70
C LEU A 141 -0.27 -10.91 18.87
N PRO A 142 -0.62 -9.64 18.61
CA PRO A 142 -0.51 -8.93 17.34
C PRO A 142 0.94 -8.70 16.92
N LYS A 143 1.18 -8.48 15.62
CA LYS A 143 2.50 -8.10 15.09
C LYS A 143 2.86 -6.71 15.60
N THR A 144 4.00 -6.60 16.23
CA THR A 144 4.47 -5.37 16.89
C THR A 144 5.84 -4.99 16.34
N GLU A 145 6.06 -3.72 16.02
CA GLU A 145 7.34 -3.22 15.50
C GLU A 145 8.47 -3.47 16.51
N GLY A 146 9.62 -3.90 16.00
CA GLY A 146 10.78 -4.32 16.79
C GLY A 146 10.79 -5.79 17.20
N ARG A 147 9.78 -6.58 16.76
CA ARG A 147 9.68 -8.03 16.98
C ARG A 147 9.57 -8.79 15.66
N GLU A 148 10.43 -8.46 14.72
CA GLU A 148 10.46 -9.15 13.43
C GLU A 148 11.22 -10.48 13.56
N GLY A 149 10.70 -11.52 12.89
CA GLY A 149 11.34 -12.83 12.76
C GLY A 149 12.25 -12.93 11.53
N ASN A 150 12.49 -14.15 11.07
CA ASN A 150 13.24 -14.41 9.85
C ASN A 150 12.39 -14.10 8.61
N LEU A 151 12.98 -13.43 7.63
CA LEU A 151 12.29 -13.09 6.39
C LEU A 151 12.04 -14.34 5.56
N LEU A 152 10.82 -14.48 5.03
CA LEU A 152 10.38 -15.68 4.32
C LEU A 152 10.39 -15.56 2.79
N SER A 153 10.76 -14.38 2.25
CA SER A 153 10.78 -14.15 0.79
C SER A 153 11.72 -13.03 0.38
N PRO A 154 12.21 -13.04 -0.89
CA PRO A 154 12.92 -11.90 -1.45
C PRO A 154 12.13 -10.60 -1.41
N TYR A 155 10.80 -10.62 -1.62
CA TYR A 155 9.96 -9.44 -1.46
C TYR A 155 10.06 -8.85 -0.05
N ALA A 156 9.93 -9.68 0.99
CA ALA A 156 10.07 -9.23 2.37
C ALA A 156 11.46 -8.63 2.63
N LEU A 157 12.50 -9.24 2.07
CA LEU A 157 13.86 -8.71 2.16
C LEU A 157 13.98 -7.33 1.48
N THR A 158 13.39 -7.13 0.29
CA THR A 158 13.45 -5.82 -0.35
C THR A 158 12.79 -4.75 0.53
N LYS A 159 11.65 -5.05 1.15
CA LYS A 159 10.96 -4.10 2.03
C LYS A 159 11.74 -3.81 3.32
N ARG A 160 12.40 -4.82 3.88
CA ARG A 160 13.31 -4.61 5.03
C ARG A 160 14.52 -3.75 4.65
N CYS A 161 15.11 -3.96 3.47
CA CYS A 161 16.18 -3.10 2.97
C CYS A 161 15.71 -1.64 2.79
N ASP A 162 14.51 -1.42 2.27
CA ASP A 162 13.92 -0.08 2.14
C ASP A 162 13.83 0.62 3.51
N GLU A 163 13.37 -0.09 4.56
CA GLU A 163 13.32 0.44 5.94
C GLU A 163 14.71 0.82 6.48
N GLU A 164 15.70 -0.06 6.29
CA GLU A 164 17.06 0.22 6.78
C GLU A 164 17.71 1.40 6.02
N TRP A 165 17.54 1.49 4.69
CA TRP A 165 18.03 2.64 3.93
C TRP A 165 17.36 3.94 4.37
N ALA A 166 16.04 3.96 4.48
CA ALA A 166 15.28 5.13 4.92
C ALA A 166 15.76 5.64 6.29
N LYS A 167 15.99 4.71 7.23
CA LYS A 167 16.54 5.02 8.56
C LYS A 167 17.94 5.66 8.47
N GLN A 168 18.81 5.18 7.57
CA GLN A 168 20.13 5.81 7.36
C GLN A 168 20.00 7.22 6.77
N TYR A 169 19.04 7.44 5.84
CA TYR A 169 18.82 8.77 5.27
C TYR A 169 18.32 9.76 6.33
N THR A 170 17.45 9.34 7.23
CA THR A 170 17.05 10.19 8.37
C THR A 170 18.23 10.49 9.27
N ARG A 171 18.99 9.47 9.67
CA ARG A 171 20.08 9.61 10.64
C ARG A 171 21.24 10.46 10.13
N HIS A 172 21.65 10.26 8.88
CA HIS A 172 22.89 10.86 8.35
C HIS A 172 22.67 12.10 7.51
N TYR A 173 21.49 12.23 6.91
CA TYR A 173 21.20 13.32 5.98
C TYR A 173 20.03 14.22 6.40
N GLY A 174 19.36 13.89 7.50
CA GLY A 174 18.26 14.70 8.03
C GLY A 174 16.98 14.67 7.18
N LEU A 175 16.84 13.68 6.27
CA LEU A 175 15.60 13.49 5.54
C LEU A 175 14.60 12.76 6.44
N ASP A 176 13.49 13.39 6.75
CA ASP A 176 12.43 12.77 7.55
C ASP A 176 11.72 11.65 6.77
N THR A 177 11.94 10.39 7.14
CA THR A 177 11.36 9.22 6.46
C THR A 177 10.39 8.46 7.35
N TYR A 178 9.29 7.94 6.75
CA TYR A 178 8.23 7.21 7.46
C TYR A 178 7.83 5.97 6.65
N GLY A 179 8.07 4.78 7.19
CA GLY A 179 7.75 3.51 6.54
C GLY A 179 6.35 3.02 6.89
N MET A 180 5.54 2.69 5.90
CA MET A 180 4.18 2.19 6.08
C MET A 180 4.15 0.67 5.88
N ARG A 181 4.13 -0.11 6.96
CA ARG A 181 3.95 -1.58 6.90
C ARG A 181 2.48 -1.89 6.67
N TYR A 182 2.07 -1.94 5.42
CA TYR A 182 0.69 -2.23 5.07
C TYR A 182 0.29 -3.67 5.37
N PHE A 183 -0.91 -3.84 5.94
CA PHE A 183 -1.57 -5.12 6.16
C PHE A 183 -2.76 -5.27 5.23
N ASN A 184 -2.71 -6.25 4.33
CA ASN A 184 -3.77 -6.69 3.41
C ASN A 184 -4.71 -5.58 2.93
N VAL A 185 -4.14 -4.56 2.28
CA VAL A 185 -4.92 -3.42 1.76
C VAL A 185 -5.91 -3.88 0.71
N PHE A 186 -7.13 -3.35 0.77
CA PHE A 186 -8.18 -3.58 -0.22
C PHE A 186 -8.97 -2.30 -0.50
N GLY A 187 -9.64 -2.24 -1.66
CA GLY A 187 -10.47 -1.10 -2.02
C GLY A 187 -10.52 -0.83 -3.52
N ARG A 188 -11.10 0.32 -3.88
CA ARG A 188 -11.30 0.73 -5.28
C ARG A 188 -9.98 0.77 -6.06
N ARG A 189 -10.04 0.42 -7.34
CA ARG A 189 -8.91 0.33 -8.27
C ARG A 189 -7.87 -0.77 -7.97
N GLN A 190 -8.12 -1.65 -6.99
CA GLN A 190 -7.28 -2.83 -6.81
C GLN A 190 -7.59 -3.84 -7.91
N ASP A 191 -6.55 -4.32 -8.60
CA ASP A 191 -6.71 -5.20 -9.76
C ASP A 191 -7.17 -6.61 -9.36
N PRO A 192 -8.32 -7.09 -9.85
CA PRO A 192 -8.80 -8.45 -9.62
C PRO A 192 -8.14 -9.49 -10.55
N HIS A 193 -7.31 -9.05 -11.51
CA HIS A 193 -6.74 -9.90 -12.55
C HIS A 193 -5.35 -10.44 -12.16
N GLY A 194 -5.03 -11.59 -12.72
CA GLY A 194 -3.70 -12.20 -12.59
C GLY A 194 -3.60 -13.27 -11.53
N ALA A 195 -2.55 -14.08 -11.63
CA ALA A 195 -2.31 -15.26 -10.78
C ALA A 195 -2.10 -14.90 -9.29
N TYR A 196 -1.70 -13.67 -9.02
CA TYR A 196 -1.37 -13.18 -7.67
C TYR A 196 -2.32 -12.07 -7.18
N ALA A 197 -3.52 -11.96 -7.78
CA ALA A 197 -4.53 -11.01 -7.34
C ALA A 197 -4.91 -11.23 -5.86
N ALA A 198 -5.15 -10.14 -5.15
CA ALA A 198 -5.61 -10.19 -3.77
C ALA A 198 -6.98 -10.87 -3.68
N VAL A 199 -7.25 -11.50 -2.54
CA VAL A 199 -8.41 -12.40 -2.38
C VAL A 199 -9.75 -11.69 -2.52
N ILE A 200 -9.91 -10.49 -1.94
CA ILE A 200 -11.19 -9.75 -1.99
C ILE A 200 -11.57 -9.38 -3.44
N PRO A 201 -10.76 -8.64 -4.22
CA PRO A 201 -11.12 -8.30 -5.59
C PRO A 201 -11.29 -9.54 -6.48
N LYS A 202 -10.50 -10.60 -6.25
CA LYS A 202 -10.61 -11.85 -6.98
C LYS A 202 -11.97 -12.53 -6.74
N PHE A 203 -12.39 -12.66 -5.48
CA PHE A 203 -13.67 -13.28 -5.13
C PHE A 203 -14.84 -12.45 -5.65
N ILE A 204 -14.81 -11.12 -5.52
CA ILE A 204 -15.85 -10.25 -6.07
C ILE A 204 -15.99 -10.46 -7.58
N LYS A 205 -14.89 -10.44 -8.32
CA LYS A 205 -14.91 -10.66 -9.78
C LYS A 205 -15.50 -12.03 -10.13
N GLN A 206 -15.03 -13.10 -9.47
CA GLN A 206 -15.51 -14.46 -9.74
C GLN A 206 -17.02 -14.57 -9.44
N LEU A 207 -17.47 -14.06 -8.30
CA LEU A 207 -18.89 -14.08 -7.94
C LEU A 207 -19.77 -13.25 -8.88
N LEU A 208 -19.29 -12.09 -9.35
CA LEU A 208 -20.02 -11.29 -10.35
C LEU A 208 -20.20 -12.04 -11.69
N ASN A 209 -19.22 -12.86 -12.05
CA ASN A 209 -19.25 -13.69 -13.26
C ASN A 209 -19.91 -15.07 -13.09
N ASP A 210 -20.54 -15.34 -11.94
CA ASP A 210 -21.10 -16.63 -11.59
C ASP A 210 -20.07 -17.81 -11.60
N GLU A 211 -18.78 -17.47 -11.42
CA GLU A 211 -17.71 -18.44 -11.27
C GLU A 211 -17.62 -18.91 -9.82
N GLN A 212 -17.26 -20.20 -9.60
CA GLN A 212 -17.03 -20.76 -8.28
C GLN A 212 -15.62 -20.42 -7.76
N PRO A 213 -15.47 -19.57 -6.73
CA PRO A 213 -14.16 -19.28 -6.13
C PRO A 213 -13.55 -20.47 -5.40
N THR A 214 -12.21 -20.54 -5.39
CA THR A 214 -11.47 -21.55 -4.62
C THR A 214 -10.81 -20.92 -3.41
N ILE A 215 -11.12 -21.44 -2.24
CA ILE A 215 -10.46 -21.16 -0.95
C ILE A 215 -9.36 -22.19 -0.74
N ASN A 216 -8.12 -21.77 -0.54
CA ASN A 216 -7.02 -22.66 -0.19
C ASN A 216 -7.12 -23.04 1.30
N GLY A 217 -6.99 -24.34 1.63
CA GLY A 217 -7.17 -24.85 2.97
C GLY A 217 -8.62 -24.82 3.45
N ASP A 218 -8.82 -24.73 4.76
CA ASP A 218 -10.13 -24.79 5.42
C ASP A 218 -10.86 -23.43 5.55
N GLY A 219 -10.28 -22.36 5.01
CA GLY A 219 -10.83 -21.00 5.10
C GLY A 219 -10.70 -20.34 6.49
N LYS A 220 -10.10 -21.02 7.47
CA LYS A 220 -9.90 -20.50 8.84
C LYS A 220 -8.65 -19.68 9.02
N GLN A 221 -7.90 -19.43 7.94
CA GLN A 221 -6.84 -18.43 7.98
C GLN A 221 -7.44 -17.04 8.16
N SER A 222 -6.78 -16.21 8.98
CA SER A 222 -7.26 -14.86 9.27
C SER A 222 -6.23 -13.79 8.96
N ARG A 223 -6.72 -12.63 8.56
CA ARG A 223 -5.91 -11.46 8.23
C ARG A 223 -6.51 -10.19 8.82
N ASP A 224 -5.65 -9.21 9.02
CA ASP A 224 -6.04 -7.83 9.26
C ASP A 224 -6.17 -7.14 7.90
N PHE A 225 -7.38 -6.86 7.50
CA PHE A 225 -7.67 -6.19 6.23
C PHE A 225 -7.83 -4.69 6.44
N THR A 226 -7.11 -3.90 5.64
CA THR A 226 -7.07 -2.45 5.74
C THR A 226 -7.74 -1.81 4.54
N TYR A 227 -8.83 -1.10 4.75
CA TYR A 227 -9.47 -0.37 3.65
C TYR A 227 -8.62 0.80 3.19
N ILE A 228 -8.62 1.06 1.89
CA ILE A 228 -7.75 2.06 1.25
C ILE A 228 -7.85 3.46 1.87
N GLU A 229 -9.01 3.88 2.38
CA GLU A 229 -9.17 5.18 3.04
C GLU A 229 -8.31 5.32 4.32
N ASN A 230 -8.14 4.23 5.09
CA ASN A 230 -7.26 4.22 6.25
C ASN A 230 -5.78 4.33 5.83
N VAL A 231 -5.41 3.74 4.69
CA VAL A 231 -4.05 3.86 4.13
C VAL A 231 -3.76 5.29 3.68
N ILE A 232 -4.73 5.95 3.04
CA ILE A 232 -4.63 7.35 2.63
C ILE A 232 -4.41 8.23 3.86
N GLU A 233 -5.23 8.05 4.89
CA GLU A 233 -5.11 8.78 6.15
C GLU A 233 -3.70 8.66 6.75
N ALA A 234 -3.19 7.42 6.87
CA ALA A 234 -1.86 7.16 7.43
C ALA A 234 -0.75 7.89 6.67
N ASN A 235 -0.77 7.84 5.32
CA ASN A 235 0.22 8.50 4.48
C ASN A 235 0.20 10.03 4.66
N LEU A 236 -0.99 10.63 4.65
CA LEU A 236 -1.14 12.07 4.79
C LEU A 236 -0.79 12.56 6.20
N LYS A 237 -1.15 11.82 7.23
CA LYS A 237 -0.75 12.12 8.63
C LYS A 237 0.77 11.99 8.82
N ALA A 238 1.43 11.02 8.17
CA ALA A 238 2.88 10.91 8.19
C ALA A 238 3.59 12.13 7.56
N CYS A 239 3.01 12.73 6.53
CA CYS A 239 3.54 13.98 5.95
C CYS A 239 3.47 15.18 6.95
N LEU A 240 2.62 15.11 7.97
CA LEU A 240 2.47 16.13 9.00
C LEU A 240 3.14 15.73 10.33
N ALA A 241 3.64 14.50 10.43
CA ALA A 241 4.23 13.98 11.66
C ALA A 241 5.51 14.74 12.04
N PRO A 242 5.83 14.84 13.34
CA PRO A 242 7.04 15.52 13.79
C PRO A 242 8.30 14.73 13.41
N SER A 243 9.43 15.44 13.24
CA SER A 243 10.73 14.80 12.92
C SER A 243 11.19 13.80 13.99
N SER A 244 10.72 13.92 15.23
CA SER A 244 10.99 12.94 16.29
C SER A 244 10.37 11.57 16.04
N ALA A 245 9.41 11.46 15.10
CA ALA A 245 8.81 10.21 14.64
C ALA A 245 9.45 9.69 13.34
N ALA A 246 10.44 10.40 12.77
CA ALA A 246 11.08 10.02 11.53
C ALA A 246 12.11 8.89 11.70
N GLY A 247 12.45 8.21 10.60
CA GLY A 247 13.41 7.10 10.57
C GLY A 247 12.84 5.77 11.07
N GLU A 248 11.53 5.68 11.20
CA GLU A 248 10.81 4.53 11.76
C GLU A 248 9.83 3.93 10.76
N ALA A 249 9.48 2.65 10.99
CA ALA A 249 8.38 1.98 10.30
C ALA A 249 7.18 1.80 11.24
N TYR A 250 5.96 1.81 10.66
CA TYR A 250 4.68 1.84 11.36
C TYR A 250 3.73 0.81 10.78
N ASN A 251 3.06 0.05 11.63
CA ASN A 251 1.98 -0.82 11.22
C ASN A 251 0.78 0.00 10.78
N ILE A 252 0.35 -0.20 9.55
CA ILE A 252 -0.84 0.43 8.97
C ILE A 252 -1.87 -0.65 8.68
N ALA A 253 -2.82 -0.75 9.60
CA ALA A 253 -3.87 -1.75 9.65
C ALA A 253 -5.12 -1.15 10.34
N TYR A 254 -6.20 -1.91 10.37
CA TYR A 254 -7.34 -1.55 11.22
C TYR A 254 -7.14 -2.05 12.67
N GLY A 255 -6.35 -3.11 12.86
CA GLY A 255 -6.18 -3.78 14.15
C GLY A 255 -7.22 -4.88 14.38
N GLY A 256 -7.97 -5.26 13.34
CA GLY A 256 -8.98 -6.30 13.35
C GLY A 256 -8.46 -7.69 12.97
N ARG A 257 -9.38 -8.64 12.86
CA ARG A 257 -9.08 -10.01 12.47
C ARG A 257 -10.26 -10.65 11.75
N GLU A 258 -10.14 -10.85 10.45
CA GLU A 258 -11.18 -11.41 9.61
C GLU A 258 -10.77 -12.80 9.09
N TYR A 259 -11.68 -13.78 9.22
CA TYR A 259 -11.48 -15.12 8.67
C TYR A 259 -11.88 -15.17 7.19
N LEU A 260 -11.12 -15.89 6.38
CA LEU A 260 -11.34 -15.92 4.94
C LEU A 260 -12.71 -16.48 4.57
N ILE A 261 -13.17 -17.51 5.29
CA ILE A 261 -14.49 -18.10 5.06
C ILE A 261 -15.63 -17.12 5.37
N ASP A 262 -15.50 -16.30 6.42
CA ASP A 262 -16.51 -15.32 6.80
C ASP A 262 -16.56 -14.16 5.77
N ILE A 263 -15.40 -13.77 5.25
CA ILE A 263 -15.30 -12.81 4.14
C ILE A 263 -16.05 -13.35 2.91
N TYR A 264 -15.83 -14.62 2.58
CA TYR A 264 -16.48 -15.25 1.44
C TYR A 264 -18.01 -15.18 1.55
N TYR A 265 -18.58 -15.63 2.65
CA TYR A 265 -20.03 -15.60 2.85
C TYR A 265 -20.60 -14.17 2.97
N THR A 266 -19.82 -13.23 3.49
CA THR A 266 -20.21 -11.82 3.48
C THR A 266 -20.32 -11.30 2.04
N LEU A 267 -19.37 -11.66 1.18
CA LEU A 267 -19.38 -11.28 -0.24
C LEU A 267 -20.54 -11.93 -1.01
N THR A 268 -20.80 -13.24 -0.83
CA THR A 268 -21.93 -13.91 -1.50
C THR A 268 -23.25 -13.25 -1.14
N LYS A 269 -23.46 -13.00 0.16
CA LYS A 269 -24.66 -12.31 0.66
C LYS A 269 -24.81 -10.90 0.08
N ALA A 270 -23.75 -10.10 0.08
CA ALA A 270 -23.78 -8.71 -0.43
C ALA A 270 -23.98 -8.62 -1.94
N LEU A 271 -23.54 -9.66 -2.67
CA LEU A 271 -23.71 -9.76 -4.13
C LEU A 271 -24.98 -10.49 -4.56
N GLY A 272 -25.76 -11.04 -3.60
CA GLY A 272 -26.98 -11.81 -3.88
C GLY A 272 -26.69 -13.14 -4.61
N LYS A 273 -25.53 -13.75 -4.32
CA LYS A 273 -25.09 -15.00 -4.95
C LYS A 273 -25.24 -16.17 -3.98
N ASP A 274 -25.66 -17.33 -4.51
CA ASP A 274 -25.77 -18.60 -3.80
C ASP A 274 -24.78 -19.61 -4.43
N ILE A 275 -23.50 -19.35 -4.24
CA ILE A 275 -22.40 -20.14 -4.80
C ILE A 275 -21.52 -20.60 -3.64
N GLU A 276 -21.43 -21.91 -3.43
CA GLU A 276 -20.51 -22.49 -2.43
C GLU A 276 -19.06 -22.42 -2.94
N PRO A 277 -18.08 -22.19 -2.04
CA PRO A 277 -16.68 -22.16 -2.46
C PRO A 277 -16.17 -23.58 -2.74
N ASN A 278 -15.22 -23.69 -3.65
CA ASN A 278 -14.40 -24.88 -3.76
C ASN A 278 -13.23 -24.79 -2.76
N PHE A 279 -12.86 -25.92 -2.12
CA PHE A 279 -11.72 -25.96 -1.21
C PHE A 279 -10.52 -26.64 -1.87
N GLY A 280 -9.42 -25.90 -1.97
CA GLY A 280 -8.15 -26.38 -2.52
C GLY A 280 -7.16 -26.77 -1.42
N PRO A 281 -5.98 -27.27 -1.78
CA PRO A 281 -4.93 -27.60 -0.81
C PRO A 281 -4.42 -26.34 -0.08
N ASP A 282 -3.84 -26.53 1.10
CA ASP A 282 -3.15 -25.48 1.83
C ASP A 282 -2.03 -24.84 0.98
N ARG A 283 -1.92 -23.52 1.01
CA ARG A 283 -0.86 -22.83 0.32
C ARG A 283 0.46 -22.97 1.11
N LYS A 284 1.46 -23.58 0.50
CA LYS A 284 2.77 -23.77 1.13
C LYS A 284 3.38 -22.42 1.52
N GLY A 285 3.78 -22.29 2.77
CA GLY A 285 4.40 -21.05 3.30
C GLY A 285 3.42 -19.94 3.66
N ASP A 286 2.10 -20.18 3.61
CA ASP A 286 1.12 -19.18 4.04
C ASP A 286 1.07 -19.07 5.58
N ILE A 287 1.11 -17.82 6.08
CA ILE A 287 0.96 -17.54 7.51
C ILE A 287 -0.52 -17.72 7.88
N LYS A 288 -0.84 -18.60 8.84
CA LYS A 288 -2.23 -18.92 9.16
C LYS A 288 -2.99 -17.71 9.72
N HIS A 289 -2.37 -16.91 10.57
CA HIS A 289 -3.01 -15.76 11.23
C HIS A 289 -2.10 -14.54 11.20
N SER A 290 -2.69 -13.36 10.94
CA SER A 290 -1.97 -12.08 10.97
C SER A 290 -2.91 -10.96 11.40
N ASN A 291 -2.53 -10.22 12.43
CA ASN A 291 -3.13 -8.93 12.83
C ASN A 291 -2.05 -8.04 13.42
N ALA A 292 -2.28 -6.73 13.44
CA ALA A 292 -1.31 -5.73 13.82
C ALA A 292 -1.64 -5.04 15.14
N ASP A 293 -0.61 -4.71 15.90
CA ASP A 293 -0.65 -3.64 16.89
C ASP A 293 -0.40 -2.31 16.18
N ILE A 294 -1.37 -1.40 16.20
CA ILE A 294 -1.30 -0.09 15.55
C ILE A 294 -0.99 1.05 16.54
N SER A 295 -0.75 0.74 17.80
CA SER A 295 -0.59 1.74 18.87
C SER A 295 0.58 2.70 18.64
N LYS A 296 1.65 2.25 17.96
CA LYS A 296 2.78 3.11 17.59
C LYS A 296 2.35 4.16 16.57
N ALA A 297 1.63 3.77 15.51
CA ALA A 297 1.10 4.68 14.51
C ALA A 297 0.09 5.66 15.11
N GLN A 298 -0.79 5.19 15.99
CA GLN A 298 -1.74 6.05 16.71
C GLN A 298 -1.02 7.12 17.53
N ARG A 299 -0.04 6.73 18.33
CA ARG A 299 0.67 7.65 19.23
C ARG A 299 1.57 8.65 18.51
N LEU A 300 2.29 8.22 17.46
CA LEU A 300 3.33 9.03 16.84
C LEU A 300 2.90 9.73 15.55
N LEU A 301 1.95 9.15 14.81
CA LEU A 301 1.42 9.74 13.59
C LEU A 301 0.00 10.32 13.77
N GLY A 302 -0.65 10.02 14.89
CA GLY A 302 -2.07 10.36 15.10
C GLY A 302 -3.00 9.53 14.21
N TYR A 303 -2.58 8.32 13.79
CA TYR A 303 -3.36 7.43 12.95
C TYR A 303 -4.63 6.96 13.66
N GLU A 304 -5.80 7.17 13.05
CA GLU A 304 -7.11 6.83 13.61
C GLU A 304 -8.01 6.22 12.52
N PRO A 305 -7.85 4.91 12.21
CA PRO A 305 -8.57 4.28 11.12
C PRO A 305 -10.09 4.32 11.38
N GLU A 306 -10.84 5.04 10.54
CA GLU A 306 -12.30 5.20 10.65
C GLU A 306 -13.09 4.09 9.97
N TYR A 307 -12.45 3.32 9.07
CA TYR A 307 -13.10 2.28 8.30
C TYR A 307 -12.76 0.93 8.88
N ASP A 308 -13.74 0.34 9.60
CA ASP A 308 -13.68 -1.09 9.90
C ASP A 308 -13.82 -1.92 8.63
N PHE A 309 -13.65 -3.24 8.76
CA PHE A 309 -13.70 -4.15 7.63
C PHE A 309 -15.07 -4.10 6.91
N ALA A 310 -16.17 -4.12 7.66
CA ALA A 310 -17.53 -4.17 7.10
C ALA A 310 -17.86 -2.90 6.30
N LYS A 311 -17.55 -1.73 6.85
CA LYS A 311 -17.74 -0.45 6.17
C LYS A 311 -16.90 -0.35 4.90
N GLY A 312 -15.61 -0.69 4.99
CA GLY A 312 -14.72 -0.67 3.84
C GLY A 312 -15.10 -1.68 2.77
N LEU A 313 -15.55 -2.87 3.16
CA LEU A 313 -16.00 -3.90 2.24
C LEU A 313 -17.24 -3.49 1.45
N ASN A 314 -18.22 -2.87 2.11
CA ASN A 314 -19.42 -2.37 1.45
C ASN A 314 -19.08 -1.32 0.38
N GLU A 315 -18.21 -0.35 0.67
CA GLU A 315 -17.76 0.63 -0.32
C GLU A 315 -16.98 -0.02 -1.46
N ALA A 316 -16.12 -1.00 -1.18
CA ALA A 316 -15.37 -1.71 -2.19
C ALA A 316 -16.29 -2.51 -3.13
N ILE A 317 -17.30 -3.21 -2.59
CA ILE A 317 -18.29 -3.97 -3.38
C ILE A 317 -19.04 -3.04 -4.34
N GLU A 318 -19.54 -1.90 -3.84
CA GLU A 318 -20.27 -0.94 -4.68
C GLU A 318 -19.39 -0.41 -5.82
N TRP A 319 -18.11 -0.12 -5.52
CA TRP A 319 -17.19 0.29 -6.57
C TRP A 319 -16.99 -0.81 -7.61
N TYR A 320 -16.77 -2.06 -7.20
CA TYR A 320 -16.52 -3.17 -8.11
C TYR A 320 -17.74 -3.52 -8.98
N LYS A 321 -18.96 -3.46 -8.42
CA LYS A 321 -20.21 -3.65 -9.20
C LYS A 321 -20.32 -2.68 -10.39
N ASN A 322 -19.79 -1.48 -10.22
CA ASN A 322 -19.89 -0.43 -11.24
C ASN A 322 -18.68 -0.36 -12.19
N ASN A 323 -17.61 -1.11 -11.93
CA ASN A 323 -16.33 -0.99 -12.65
C ASN A 323 -15.72 -2.32 -13.13
N LEU A 324 -16.36 -3.45 -12.89
CA LEU A 324 -16.05 -4.78 -13.43
C LEU A 324 -17.17 -5.29 -14.32
#